data_35306ecbda57ba4f746f1f9ac72cc145
#
_entry.id   35306ecbda57ba4f746f1f9ac72cc145
#
_cell.length_a   1.000
_cell.length_b   1.000
_cell.length_c   1.000
_cell.angle_alpha   90.00
_cell.angle_beta   90.00
_cell.angle_gamma   90.00
#
_symmetry.space_group_name_H-M   'P 1'
#
loop_
_entity.id
_entity.type
_entity.pdbx_description
1 polymer ?
#
loop_
_entity_poly.entity_id
_entity_poly.type
_entity_poly.pdbx_seq_one_letter_code
_entity_poly.pdbx_strand_id
1 'polypeptide(L)'
;EKRKQTLIAEGVIAVIAVIVGYAGYLFLTMTVEAPGGPENAGALGSEHSHAGILVKIFGDEFDFSAPAYQIKSPWIHFESRDGTTIHKHATGVELEYLFNSLSIGLDDECYVFPDGKSFCTNDEYSLKYFINDEPVSDIREYEIVEDDKILITFGGETPEQIQEYLSELRNQEIRK
;
A
#
# COMPACT_ATOMS: atom_id res chain seq x y z
N GLU A 1 -18.64 61.59 -13.34
CA GLU A 1 -18.59 60.78 -12.09
C GLU A 1 -19.03 59.35 -12.32
N LYS A 2 -20.19 59.08 -12.89
CA LYS A 2 -20.70 57.73 -13.20
C LYS A 2 -19.71 56.88 -14.05
N ARG A 3 -19.12 57.44 -15.12
CA ARG A 3 -18.16 56.75 -15.99
C ARG A 3 -16.87 56.33 -15.26
N LYS A 4 -16.42 57.12 -14.29
CA LYS A 4 -15.27 56.80 -13.45
C LYS A 4 -15.57 55.62 -12.49
N GLN A 5 -16.78 55.61 -11.93
CA GLN A 5 -17.26 54.55 -11.05
C GLN A 5 -17.41 53.21 -11.82
N THR A 6 -17.93 53.25 -13.06
CA THR A 6 -18.02 52.06 -13.93
C THR A 6 -16.65 51.47 -14.26
N LEU A 7 -15.67 52.32 -14.64
CA LEU A 7 -14.30 51.85 -14.94
C LEU A 7 -13.60 51.27 -13.72
N ILE A 8 -13.83 51.82 -12.53
CA ILE A 8 -13.30 51.24 -11.29
C ILE A 8 -13.96 49.89 -10.99
N ALA A 9 -15.28 49.79 -11.15
CA ALA A 9 -16.01 48.53 -10.93
C ALA A 9 -15.54 47.41 -11.92
N GLU A 10 -15.40 47.74 -13.19
CA GLU A 10 -14.88 46.83 -14.23
C GLU A 10 -13.44 46.36 -13.89
N GLY A 11 -12.56 47.27 -13.47
CA GLY A 11 -11.21 46.95 -13.03
C GLY A 11 -11.18 46.02 -11.82
N VAL A 12 -12.05 46.26 -10.82
CA VAL A 12 -12.14 45.39 -9.64
C VAL A 12 -12.64 43.99 -10.03
N ILE A 13 -13.67 43.90 -10.87
CA ILE A 13 -14.20 42.61 -11.35
C ILE A 13 -13.12 41.84 -12.11
N ALA A 14 -12.35 42.51 -12.98
CA ALA A 14 -11.25 41.85 -13.72
C ALA A 14 -10.17 41.28 -12.77
N VAL A 15 -9.78 42.04 -11.75
CA VAL A 15 -8.81 41.59 -10.74
C VAL A 15 -9.34 40.36 -9.98
N ILE A 16 -10.61 40.41 -9.53
CA ILE A 16 -11.23 39.27 -8.84
C ILE A 16 -11.26 38.03 -9.75
N ALA A 17 -11.63 38.20 -11.02
CA ALA A 17 -11.65 37.07 -11.96
C ALA A 17 -10.26 36.44 -12.17
N VAL A 18 -9.19 37.23 -12.22
CA VAL A 18 -7.82 36.75 -12.30
C VAL A 18 -7.42 35.99 -11.04
N ILE A 19 -7.73 36.52 -9.86
CA ILE A 19 -7.42 35.88 -8.57
C ILE A 19 -8.15 34.54 -8.44
N VAL A 20 -9.44 34.51 -8.75
CA VAL A 20 -10.25 33.27 -8.67
C VAL A 20 -9.77 32.24 -9.70
N GLY A 21 -9.49 32.69 -10.94
CA GLY A 21 -8.96 31.82 -11.99
C GLY A 21 -7.59 31.24 -11.63
N TYR A 22 -6.70 32.05 -11.07
CA TYR A 22 -5.38 31.59 -10.62
C TYR A 22 -5.47 30.65 -9.40
N ALA A 23 -6.32 30.97 -8.43
CA ALA A 23 -6.57 30.09 -7.30
C ALA A 23 -7.17 28.74 -7.74
N GLY A 24 -8.13 28.76 -8.69
CA GLY A 24 -8.67 27.55 -9.30
C GLY A 24 -7.61 26.73 -10.07
N TYR A 25 -6.75 27.41 -10.84
CA TYR A 25 -5.63 26.76 -11.51
C TYR A 25 -4.67 26.10 -10.51
N LEU A 26 -4.26 26.79 -9.45
CA LEU A 26 -3.41 26.22 -8.39
C LEU A 26 -4.09 25.02 -7.75
N PHE A 27 -5.36 25.10 -7.40
CA PHE A 27 -6.10 24.00 -6.77
C PHE A 27 -6.15 22.75 -7.66
N LEU A 28 -6.30 22.93 -8.97
CA LEU A 28 -6.36 21.82 -9.95
C LEU A 28 -4.97 21.25 -10.31
N THR A 29 -3.90 22.01 -10.09
CA THR A 29 -2.53 21.62 -10.46
C THR A 29 -1.63 21.31 -9.27
N MET A 30 -2.05 21.64 -8.04
CA MET A 30 -1.34 21.23 -6.84
C MET A 30 -1.63 19.75 -6.57
N THR A 31 -0.66 18.90 -6.83
CA THR A 31 -0.58 17.59 -6.17
C THR A 31 -0.27 17.85 -4.71
N VAL A 32 -1.28 17.71 -3.85
CA VAL A 32 -1.06 17.79 -2.40
C VAL A 32 -0.45 16.44 -2.00
N GLU A 33 0.87 16.38 -1.92
CA GLU A 33 1.52 15.31 -1.18
C GLU A 33 0.98 15.37 0.26
N ALA A 34 0.30 14.31 0.69
CA ALA A 34 -0.17 14.25 2.06
C ALA A 34 1.04 14.17 2.99
N PRO A 35 1.19 15.09 3.97
CA PRO A 35 2.34 15.08 4.87
C PRO A 35 2.48 13.72 5.57
N GLY A 36 3.64 13.06 5.43
CA GLY A 36 3.94 11.78 6.08
C GLY A 36 3.57 10.53 5.30
N GLY A 37 3.14 10.63 4.04
CA GLY A 37 2.99 9.50 3.12
C GLY A 37 4.31 9.02 2.55
N PRO A 38 4.31 7.84 1.86
CA PRO A 38 5.47 7.40 1.08
C PRO A 38 5.80 8.40 -0.03
N GLU A 39 7.07 8.44 -0.46
CA GLU A 39 7.61 9.47 -1.35
C GLU A 39 6.84 9.65 -2.67
N ASN A 40 6.30 8.55 -3.21
CA ASN A 40 5.58 8.55 -4.49
C ASN A 40 4.05 8.45 -4.33
N ALA A 41 3.54 8.50 -3.11
CA ALA A 41 2.11 8.35 -2.88
C ALA A 41 1.30 9.52 -3.42
N GLY A 42 0.20 9.20 -4.09
CA GLY A 42 -0.85 10.15 -4.42
C GLY A 42 -1.54 10.71 -3.18
N ALA A 43 -2.51 11.57 -3.37
CA ALA A 43 -3.32 12.08 -2.27
C ALA A 43 -4.07 10.92 -1.58
N LEU A 44 -4.19 10.98 -0.26
CA LEU A 44 -4.98 9.99 0.49
C LEU A 44 -6.42 10.00 -0.02
N GLY A 45 -6.94 8.80 -0.33
CA GLY A 45 -8.24 8.61 -0.98
C GLY A 45 -8.19 8.70 -2.52
N SER A 46 -7.01 8.82 -3.16
CA SER A 46 -6.86 8.77 -4.61
C SER A 46 -7.11 7.38 -5.21
N GLU A 47 -7.02 6.35 -4.37
CA GLU A 47 -7.32 4.95 -4.71
C GLU A 47 -7.95 4.25 -3.51
N HIS A 48 -8.66 3.14 -3.76
CA HIS A 48 -9.13 2.23 -2.73
C HIS A 48 -9.09 0.81 -3.32
N SER A 49 -8.05 0.06 -2.98
CA SER A 49 -7.80 -1.29 -3.50
C SER A 49 -7.59 -2.28 -2.36
N HIS A 50 -7.96 -3.53 -2.60
CA HIS A 50 -7.87 -4.63 -1.64
C HIS A 50 -7.07 -5.78 -2.23
N ALA A 51 -6.17 -6.36 -1.44
CA ALA A 51 -5.42 -7.54 -1.82
C ALA A 51 -5.42 -8.59 -0.71
N GLY A 52 -5.51 -9.87 -1.08
CA GLY A 52 -5.34 -10.96 -0.15
C GLY A 52 -3.85 -11.24 0.09
N ILE A 53 -3.48 -11.54 1.34
CA ILE A 53 -2.12 -11.95 1.69
C ILE A 53 -2.12 -13.20 2.56
N LEU A 54 -1.13 -14.06 2.33
CA LEU A 54 -0.82 -15.23 3.16
C LEU A 54 0.69 -15.24 3.42
N VAL A 55 1.09 -15.29 4.69
CA VAL A 55 2.49 -15.39 5.09
C VAL A 55 2.68 -16.71 5.85
N LYS A 56 3.56 -17.59 5.36
CA LYS A 56 3.88 -18.88 5.98
C LYS A 56 5.37 -18.93 6.34
N ILE A 57 5.69 -19.17 7.61
CA ILE A 57 7.06 -19.34 8.09
C ILE A 57 7.19 -20.76 8.62
N PHE A 58 7.95 -21.61 7.93
CA PHE A 58 8.04 -23.07 8.20
C PHE A 58 6.67 -23.77 8.22
N GLY A 59 5.73 -23.30 7.38
CA GLY A 59 4.37 -23.83 7.29
C GLY A 59 3.38 -23.22 8.27
N ASP A 60 3.83 -22.50 9.29
CA ASP A 60 2.96 -21.79 10.23
C ASP A 60 2.52 -20.46 9.63
N GLU A 61 1.21 -20.18 9.70
CA GLU A 61 0.65 -18.92 9.23
C GLU A 61 0.95 -17.79 10.21
N PHE A 62 1.38 -16.63 9.67
CA PHE A 62 1.54 -15.42 10.45
C PHE A 62 0.24 -14.60 10.43
N ASP A 63 -0.28 -14.31 11.63
CA ASP A 63 -1.57 -13.62 11.80
C ASP A 63 -1.39 -12.12 12.02
N PHE A 64 -1.81 -11.30 11.03
CA PHE A 64 -1.84 -9.83 11.14
C PHE A 64 -3.12 -9.31 11.81
N SER A 65 -4.05 -10.14 12.27
CA SER A 65 -5.29 -9.71 12.96
C SER A 65 -5.03 -9.12 14.34
N ALA A 66 -3.84 -9.37 14.91
CA ALA A 66 -3.46 -8.85 16.22
C ALA A 66 -3.45 -7.30 16.22
N PRO A 67 -3.89 -6.64 17.32
CA PRO A 67 -3.98 -5.18 17.41
C PRO A 67 -2.66 -4.45 17.10
N ALA A 68 -1.53 -5.14 17.30
CA ALA A 68 -0.21 -4.59 17.00
C ALA A 68 0.01 -4.31 15.51
N TYR A 69 -0.73 -4.97 14.61
CA TYR A 69 -0.59 -4.84 13.15
C TYR A 69 -1.74 -4.09 12.49
N GLN A 70 -2.75 -3.66 13.23
CA GLN A 70 -3.95 -3.03 12.70
C GLN A 70 -3.79 -1.50 12.58
N ILE A 71 -4.23 -0.94 11.45
CA ILE A 71 -4.33 0.51 11.15
C ILE A 71 -3.01 1.26 11.45
N LYS A 72 -1.87 0.72 10.99
CA LYS A 72 -0.55 1.32 11.23
C LYS A 72 -0.25 2.53 10.36
N SER A 73 -0.91 2.64 9.22
CA SER A 73 -0.77 3.75 8.28
C SER A 73 -2.14 4.06 7.67
N PRO A 74 -2.46 5.33 7.36
CA PRO A 74 -3.69 5.65 6.63
C PRO A 74 -3.60 5.34 5.12
N TRP A 75 -2.40 5.11 4.55
CA TRP A 75 -2.21 4.85 3.12
C TRP A 75 -2.38 3.39 2.74
N ILE A 76 -1.91 2.48 3.62
CA ILE A 76 -2.00 1.03 3.42
C ILE A 76 -1.96 0.36 4.79
N HIS A 77 -2.85 -0.58 5.06
CA HIS A 77 -2.96 -1.23 6.37
C HIS A 77 -3.81 -2.50 6.35
N PHE A 78 -3.80 -3.20 7.48
CA PHE A 78 -4.81 -4.17 7.88
C PHE A 78 -5.81 -3.50 8.80
N GLU A 79 -7.12 -3.87 8.73
CA GLU A 79 -8.16 -3.32 9.57
C GLU A 79 -9.22 -4.36 9.98
N SER A 80 -10.17 -3.95 10.82
CA SER A 80 -11.34 -4.76 11.21
C SER A 80 -11.00 -6.09 11.87
N ARG A 81 -9.78 -6.24 12.44
CA ARG A 81 -9.21 -7.49 12.94
C ARG A 81 -9.10 -8.58 11.86
N ASP A 82 -9.04 -8.17 10.62
CA ASP A 82 -8.68 -9.02 9.51
C ASP A 82 -7.16 -8.94 9.30
N GLY A 83 -6.50 -10.07 9.31
CA GLY A 83 -5.06 -10.20 9.07
C GLY A 83 -4.74 -10.70 7.67
N THR A 84 -5.74 -10.84 6.81
CA THR A 84 -5.64 -11.51 5.52
C THR A 84 -5.93 -10.60 4.33
N THR A 85 -6.51 -9.42 4.58
CA THR A 85 -6.81 -8.41 3.56
C THR A 85 -6.02 -7.13 3.80
N ILE A 86 -5.24 -6.72 2.80
CA ILE A 86 -4.56 -5.43 2.75
C ILE A 86 -5.52 -4.40 2.15
N HIS A 87 -5.64 -3.23 2.79
CA HIS A 87 -6.38 -2.08 2.30
C HIS A 87 -5.41 -0.98 1.90
N LYS A 88 -5.46 -0.51 0.65
CA LYS A 88 -4.64 0.59 0.12
C LYS A 88 -5.55 1.77 -0.25
N HIS A 89 -5.19 2.98 0.20
CA HIS A 89 -6.02 4.19 0.08
C HIS A 89 -5.39 5.30 -0.77
N ALA A 90 -4.29 5.03 -1.45
CA ALA A 90 -3.67 5.98 -2.36
C ALA A 90 -2.87 5.26 -3.46
N THR A 91 -2.75 5.89 -4.63
CA THR A 91 -1.84 5.47 -5.70
C THR A 91 -0.38 5.59 -5.27
N GLY A 92 0.53 4.83 -5.87
CA GLY A 92 1.97 4.91 -5.61
C GLY A 92 2.40 4.42 -4.22
N VAL A 93 1.56 3.62 -3.55
CA VAL A 93 1.90 3.02 -2.25
C VAL A 93 2.32 1.57 -2.44
N GLU A 94 3.58 1.31 -2.14
CA GLU A 94 4.23 0.02 -2.34
C GLU A 94 4.15 -0.87 -1.08
N LEU A 95 4.31 -2.18 -1.24
CA LEU A 95 4.30 -3.15 -0.14
C LEU A 95 5.43 -2.91 0.87
N GLU A 96 6.58 -2.38 0.44
CA GLU A 96 7.64 -2.00 1.37
C GLU A 96 7.15 -1.04 2.45
N TYR A 97 6.33 -0.07 2.06
CA TYR A 97 5.75 0.88 3.02
C TYR A 97 4.79 0.20 4.01
N LEU A 98 4.00 -0.79 3.56
CA LEU A 98 3.16 -1.59 4.47
C LEU A 98 4.04 -2.30 5.52
N PHE A 99 5.02 -3.08 5.09
CA PHE A 99 5.87 -3.87 5.99
C PHE A 99 6.69 -2.98 6.94
N ASN A 100 7.22 -1.87 6.44
CA ASN A 100 7.91 -0.87 7.27
C ASN A 100 6.98 -0.27 8.34
N SER A 101 5.72 0.01 8.01
CA SER A 101 4.72 0.50 8.98
C SER A 101 4.42 -0.50 10.10
N LEU A 102 4.57 -1.79 9.81
CA LEU A 102 4.43 -2.90 10.76
C LEU A 102 5.72 -3.18 11.53
N SER A 103 6.82 -2.46 11.24
CA SER A 103 8.16 -2.73 11.75
C SER A 103 8.70 -4.11 11.33
N ILE A 104 8.27 -4.60 10.19
CA ILE A 104 8.75 -5.84 9.56
C ILE A 104 9.75 -5.45 8.48
N GLY A 105 10.98 -5.94 8.60
CA GLY A 105 11.99 -5.85 7.55
C GLY A 105 11.76 -6.91 6.48
N LEU A 106 11.82 -6.51 5.23
CA LEU A 106 11.63 -7.39 4.09
C LEU A 106 12.65 -7.02 3.01
N ASP A 107 13.36 -8.01 2.49
CA ASP A 107 14.21 -7.90 1.31
C ASP A 107 14.15 -9.20 0.48
N ASP A 108 14.98 -9.34 -0.53
CA ASP A 108 15.00 -10.52 -1.41
C ASP A 108 15.53 -11.80 -0.73
N GLU A 109 16.17 -11.67 0.43
CA GLU A 109 16.76 -12.80 1.16
C GLU A 109 16.16 -13.00 2.55
N CYS A 110 15.69 -11.93 3.21
CA CYS A 110 15.34 -11.96 4.63
C CYS A 110 13.93 -11.42 4.92
N TYR A 111 13.25 -12.10 5.85
CA TYR A 111 12.07 -11.60 6.56
C TYR A 111 12.42 -11.37 8.03
N VAL A 112 12.29 -10.14 8.52
CA VAL A 112 12.72 -9.75 9.87
C VAL A 112 11.52 -9.24 10.67
N PHE A 113 11.21 -9.93 11.77
CA PHE A 113 10.13 -9.55 12.67
C PHE A 113 10.47 -8.35 13.56
N PRO A 114 9.44 -7.65 14.13
CA PRO A 114 9.66 -6.50 15.01
C PRO A 114 10.50 -6.79 16.27
N ASP A 115 10.55 -8.04 16.71
CA ASP A 115 11.36 -8.50 17.84
C ASP A 115 12.83 -8.78 17.47
N GLY A 116 13.19 -8.58 16.20
CA GLY A 116 14.52 -8.80 15.64
C GLY A 116 14.78 -10.24 15.19
N LYS A 117 13.82 -11.16 15.31
CA LYS A 117 13.95 -12.50 14.79
C LYS A 117 13.93 -12.46 13.26
N SER A 118 14.96 -13.03 12.63
CA SER A 118 15.14 -13.01 11.18
C SER A 118 15.10 -14.41 10.59
N PHE A 119 14.55 -14.50 9.39
CA PHE A 119 14.46 -15.70 8.55
C PHE A 119 15.07 -15.35 7.20
N CYS A 120 16.32 -15.76 7.01
CA CYS A 120 17.09 -15.44 5.82
C CYS A 120 17.39 -16.71 5.02
N THR A 121 17.33 -16.58 3.70
CA THR A 121 17.70 -17.63 2.74
C THR A 121 19.08 -18.19 3.03
N ASN A 122 19.19 -19.52 2.99
CA ASN A 122 20.42 -20.27 3.21
C ASN A 122 20.41 -21.58 2.38
N ASP A 123 21.34 -22.49 2.65
CA ASP A 123 21.46 -23.75 1.90
C ASP A 123 20.25 -24.70 2.07
N GLU A 124 19.47 -24.58 3.16
CA GLU A 124 18.34 -25.47 3.48
C GLU A 124 16.98 -24.82 3.26
N TYR A 125 16.89 -23.49 3.51
CA TYR A 125 15.63 -22.77 3.53
C TYR A 125 15.72 -21.52 2.67
N SER A 126 14.62 -21.13 2.04
CA SER A 126 14.57 -19.91 1.23
C SER A 126 13.29 -19.12 1.44
N LEU A 127 13.44 -17.80 1.37
CA LEU A 127 12.32 -16.85 1.27
C LEU A 127 11.83 -16.84 -0.17
N LYS A 128 10.51 -16.93 -0.35
CA LYS A 128 9.86 -17.01 -1.67
C LYS A 128 8.64 -16.12 -1.69
N TYR A 129 8.42 -15.47 -2.83
CA TYR A 129 7.33 -14.56 -3.07
C TYR A 129 6.53 -14.98 -4.29
N PHE A 130 5.21 -14.84 -4.21
CA PHE A 130 4.31 -15.06 -5.33
C PHE A 130 3.25 -13.94 -5.35
N ILE A 131 2.95 -13.48 -6.56
CA ILE A 131 1.85 -12.55 -6.82
C ILE A 131 0.96 -13.20 -7.88
N ASN A 132 -0.32 -13.41 -7.54
CA ASN A 132 -1.30 -14.03 -8.44
C ASN A 132 -0.80 -15.38 -9.02
N ASP A 133 -0.26 -16.24 -8.14
CA ASP A 133 0.32 -17.55 -8.44
C ASP A 133 1.70 -17.53 -9.16
N GLU A 134 2.17 -16.36 -9.61
CA GLU A 134 3.45 -16.24 -10.30
C GLU A 134 4.59 -15.95 -9.32
N PRO A 135 5.71 -16.67 -9.38
CA PRO A 135 6.85 -16.41 -8.53
C PRO A 135 7.55 -15.10 -8.93
N VAL A 136 7.91 -14.30 -7.93
CA VAL A 136 8.66 -13.05 -8.12
C VAL A 136 9.87 -13.03 -7.19
N SER A 137 10.92 -12.30 -7.58
CA SER A 137 12.16 -12.24 -6.78
C SER A 137 12.08 -11.27 -5.62
N ASP A 138 11.23 -10.25 -5.74
CA ASP A 138 11.05 -9.18 -4.75
C ASP A 138 9.63 -8.61 -4.88
N ILE A 139 9.05 -8.17 -3.77
CA ILE A 139 7.72 -7.56 -3.73
C ILE A 139 7.74 -6.15 -3.15
N ARG A 140 8.89 -5.63 -2.74
CA ARG A 140 8.98 -4.35 -2.01
C ARG A 140 8.38 -3.20 -2.82
N GLU A 141 8.79 -3.07 -4.07
CA GLU A 141 8.34 -2.01 -4.99
C GLU A 141 6.99 -2.35 -5.66
N TYR A 142 6.33 -3.41 -5.23
CA TYR A 142 5.05 -3.80 -5.81
C TYR A 142 3.91 -2.94 -5.24
N GLU A 143 3.20 -2.26 -6.12
CA GLU A 143 1.95 -1.58 -5.81
C GLU A 143 0.78 -2.53 -6.07
N ILE A 144 0.04 -2.90 -5.03
CA ILE A 144 -1.10 -3.81 -5.15
C ILE A 144 -2.23 -3.19 -5.97
N VAL A 145 -2.91 -4.02 -6.74
CA VAL A 145 -4.18 -3.69 -7.40
C VAL A 145 -5.32 -4.50 -6.81
N GLU A 146 -6.55 -4.13 -7.17
CA GLU A 146 -7.75 -4.78 -6.65
C GLU A 146 -7.75 -6.29 -6.95
N ASP A 147 -8.07 -7.08 -5.92
CA ASP A 147 -8.17 -8.53 -5.94
C ASP A 147 -6.83 -9.31 -6.11
N ASP A 148 -5.68 -8.63 -5.99
CA ASP A 148 -4.38 -9.30 -5.94
C ASP A 148 -4.29 -10.35 -4.82
N LYS A 149 -3.47 -11.37 -5.04
CA LYS A 149 -3.18 -12.46 -4.09
C LYS A 149 -1.67 -12.58 -3.89
N ILE A 150 -1.20 -12.36 -2.67
CA ILE A 150 0.22 -12.30 -2.32
C ILE A 150 0.55 -13.43 -1.36
N LEU A 151 1.47 -14.32 -1.75
CA LEU A 151 2.05 -15.33 -0.88
C LEU A 151 3.50 -14.95 -0.55
N ILE A 152 3.81 -14.94 0.74
CA ILE A 152 5.17 -14.89 1.26
C ILE A 152 5.40 -16.19 2.02
N THR A 153 6.43 -16.95 1.69
CA THR A 153 6.74 -18.16 2.44
C THR A 153 8.24 -18.33 2.66
N PHE A 154 8.60 -18.78 3.85
CA PHE A 154 9.97 -19.11 4.22
C PHE A 154 10.04 -20.53 4.75
N GLY A 155 10.87 -21.33 4.13
CA GLY A 155 11.10 -22.74 4.52
C GLY A 155 11.71 -23.56 3.40
N GLY A 156 11.72 -24.88 3.60
CA GLY A 156 12.16 -25.88 2.62
C GLY A 156 10.96 -26.51 1.89
N GLU A 157 9.96 -25.72 1.53
CA GLU A 157 8.72 -26.23 0.94
C GLU A 157 8.95 -26.93 -0.39
N THR A 158 8.28 -28.10 -0.55
CA THR A 158 8.19 -28.78 -1.84
C THR A 158 7.28 -28.03 -2.81
N PRO A 159 7.38 -28.27 -4.12
CA PRO A 159 6.46 -27.69 -5.09
C PRO A 159 4.98 -27.95 -4.76
N GLU A 160 4.66 -29.12 -4.22
CA GLU A 160 3.31 -29.52 -3.83
C GLU A 160 2.80 -28.67 -2.64
N GLN A 161 3.65 -28.40 -1.64
CA GLN A 161 3.31 -27.54 -0.51
C GLN A 161 3.09 -26.08 -0.95
N ILE A 162 3.92 -25.59 -1.86
CA ILE A 162 3.69 -24.25 -2.46
C ILE A 162 2.33 -24.20 -3.16
N GLN A 163 1.96 -25.21 -3.94
CA GLN A 163 0.65 -25.27 -4.60
C GLN A 163 -0.51 -25.35 -3.60
N GLU A 164 -0.31 -26.00 -2.45
CA GLU A 164 -1.29 -26.01 -1.36
C GLU A 164 -1.50 -24.58 -0.79
N TYR A 165 -0.42 -23.86 -0.49
CA TYR A 165 -0.49 -22.47 0.01
C TYR A 165 -1.13 -21.52 -1.02
N LEU A 166 -0.78 -21.65 -2.30
CA LEU A 166 -1.41 -20.87 -3.36
C LEU A 166 -2.90 -21.19 -3.49
N SER A 167 -3.30 -22.46 -3.33
CA SER A 167 -4.71 -22.86 -3.32
C SER A 167 -5.46 -22.31 -2.10
N GLU A 168 -4.85 -22.32 -0.91
CA GLU A 168 -5.37 -21.70 0.30
C GLU A 168 -5.62 -20.21 0.06
N LEU A 169 -4.62 -19.49 -0.43
CA LEU A 169 -4.69 -18.05 -0.73
C LEU A 169 -5.77 -17.72 -1.79
N ARG A 170 -5.89 -18.52 -2.86
CA ARG A 170 -6.96 -18.31 -3.87
C ARG A 170 -8.35 -18.41 -3.27
N ASN A 171 -8.56 -19.34 -2.32
CA ASN A 171 -9.85 -19.55 -1.67
C ASN A 171 -10.13 -18.56 -0.51
N GLN A 172 -9.12 -17.80 -0.11
CA GLN A 172 -9.26 -16.79 0.93
C GLN A 172 -10.14 -15.63 0.45
N GLU A 173 -11.16 -15.29 1.23
CA GLU A 173 -12.01 -14.13 0.96
C GLU A 173 -11.22 -12.83 1.16
N ILE A 174 -11.36 -11.90 0.21
CA ILE A 174 -10.90 -10.52 0.35
C ILE A 174 -12.07 -9.70 0.90
N ARG A 175 -11.90 -9.15 2.10
CA ARG A 175 -12.93 -8.33 2.76
C ARG A 175 -12.82 -6.88 2.30
N LYS A 176 -13.90 -6.41 1.68
CA LYS A 176 -13.99 -5.05 1.08
C LYS A 176 -14.87 -4.14 1.93
#